data_dbe049f746e209e065497c4e05aa7a59
#
_entry.id   dbe049f746e209e065497c4e05aa7a59
#
_cell.length_a   1.000
_cell.length_b   1.000
_cell.length_c   1.000
_cell.angle_alpha   90.00
_cell.angle_beta   90.00
_cell.angle_gamma   90.00
#
_symmetry.space_group_name_H-M   'P 1'
#
loop_
_entity.id
_entity.type
_entity.pdbx_description
1 polymer ?
#
loop_
_entity_poly.entity_id
_entity_poly.type
_entity_poly.pdbx_seq_one_letter_code
_entity_poly.pdbx_strand_id
1 'polypeptide(L)'
;MNKRQRKNYIGIGARLAILLFALSSSLLAQGKNPIILIPGLSGSELRNKTTNERIWFKAVKSKSEDLRLPILADVTKMHDDLIASDILREVKIGIFPGIDVYGGFIKAMETRGGYHEEKWESPSENGFEDSLYVFSYDWRLDNVENARLLVSRVEGLKRKFNKPDLKFDIVAHSMGGLISRYAAMYGDADLPAGNRKPQPTWAGARDFDKIVLLGTPNEGSALSLSSLLNGYAVGNLRIDLPFVQDSSKFMVFTIPAAYQLLPAPNTLRAYDDRLQPVSIDLYDPKVWTKYGWNVIDDKKFNSKFSSEEQKTATAYFEAALDRAKRLHEALAAAPGKSGGIDFYLVGADCGTAPDSVVVVRDGNSDKWKTLFSPKAFTRSDGSKVTAEELKKVLIGPGDGIVTRRSFEASTESEKAGVRSIVGSTSDKFICEEHNKLAANAKVQDYIIGILNGKGTSAKDSTEK
;
A
#
# COMPACT_ATOMS: atom_id res chain seq x y z
N MET A 1 -50.42 0.80 56.33
CA MET A 1 -49.07 1.17 55.95
C MET A 1 -48.76 2.59 56.39
N ASN A 2 -47.78 2.76 57.25
CA ASN A 2 -47.54 3.97 58.04
C ASN A 2 -46.87 5.05 57.12
N LYS A 3 -47.26 6.33 57.26
CA LYS A 3 -46.74 7.47 56.45
C LYS A 3 -45.22 7.56 56.42
N ARG A 4 -44.51 6.98 57.40
CA ARG A 4 -43.04 6.89 57.45
C ARG A 4 -42.46 5.91 56.43
N GLN A 5 -43.12 4.82 56.08
CA GLN A 5 -42.67 3.86 55.09
C GLN A 5 -42.78 4.40 53.64
N ARG A 6 -43.84 5.21 53.34
CA ARG A 6 -43.97 5.84 52.02
C ARG A 6 -42.85 6.83 51.69
N LYS A 7 -42.30 7.57 52.66
CA LYS A 7 -41.18 8.51 52.42
C LYS A 7 -39.89 7.82 52.12
N ASN A 8 -39.62 6.62 52.64
CA ASN A 8 -38.39 5.90 52.37
C ASN A 8 -38.36 5.25 50.97
N TYR A 9 -39.51 4.82 50.43
CA TYR A 9 -39.60 4.27 49.10
C TYR A 9 -39.45 5.32 47.98
N ILE A 10 -39.95 6.54 48.21
CA ILE A 10 -39.79 7.66 47.28
C ILE A 10 -38.32 8.12 47.22
N GLY A 11 -37.61 8.11 48.35
CA GLY A 11 -36.15 8.46 48.39
C GLY A 11 -35.25 7.43 47.75
N ILE A 12 -35.57 6.13 47.80
CA ILE A 12 -34.81 5.05 47.18
C ILE A 12 -35.08 5.03 45.68
N GLY A 13 -36.30 5.19 45.21
CA GLY A 13 -36.65 5.28 43.80
C GLY A 13 -36.01 6.47 43.10
N ALA A 14 -35.97 7.65 43.73
CA ALA A 14 -35.34 8.85 43.21
C ALA A 14 -33.80 8.70 43.12
N ARG A 15 -33.18 8.06 44.13
CA ARG A 15 -31.73 7.78 44.10
C ARG A 15 -31.34 6.72 43.07
N LEU A 16 -32.18 5.68 42.85
CA LEU A 16 -31.95 4.70 41.77
C LEU A 16 -32.13 5.31 40.38
N ALA A 17 -33.12 6.20 40.19
CA ALA A 17 -33.32 6.90 38.93
C ALA A 17 -32.19 7.87 38.60
N ILE A 18 -31.63 8.57 39.61
CA ILE A 18 -30.46 9.45 39.44
C ILE A 18 -29.20 8.62 39.14
N LEU A 19 -29.00 7.43 39.74
CA LEU A 19 -27.89 6.53 39.43
C LEU A 19 -28.02 5.93 38.03
N LEU A 20 -29.23 5.55 37.60
CA LEU A 20 -29.48 5.07 36.22
C LEU A 20 -29.33 6.17 35.19
N PHE A 21 -29.67 7.43 35.52
CA PHE A 21 -29.45 8.58 34.64
C PHE A 21 -27.96 8.98 34.58
N ALA A 22 -27.19 8.82 35.67
CA ALA A 22 -25.74 9.02 35.67
C ALA A 22 -24.98 7.91 34.95
N LEU A 23 -25.51 6.67 34.91
CA LEU A 23 -24.96 5.56 34.11
C LEU A 23 -25.34 5.62 32.63
N SER A 24 -26.47 6.25 32.29
CA SER A 24 -26.87 6.44 30.89
C SER A 24 -26.23 7.69 30.25
N SER A 25 -25.70 8.63 31.00
CA SER A 25 -24.99 9.79 30.48
C SER A 25 -23.49 9.53 30.21
N SER A 26 -22.99 8.36 30.57
CA SER A 26 -21.61 7.94 30.17
C SER A 26 -21.55 7.18 28.84
N LEU A 27 -22.66 7.08 28.10
CA LEU A 27 -22.61 6.99 26.63
C LEU A 27 -22.44 8.41 26.04
N LEU A 28 -21.48 9.14 26.56
CA LEU A 28 -20.90 10.29 25.85
C LEU A 28 -20.40 9.75 24.52
N ALA A 29 -20.84 10.37 23.45
CA ALA A 29 -20.34 10.11 22.11
C ALA A 29 -18.82 9.92 22.23
N GLN A 30 -18.36 8.69 22.02
CA GLN A 30 -16.93 8.41 21.94
C GLN A 30 -16.45 9.33 20.83
N GLY A 31 -15.62 10.32 21.16
CA GLY A 31 -15.09 11.26 20.17
C GLY A 31 -14.49 10.45 19.03
N LYS A 32 -14.53 10.98 17.81
CA LYS A 32 -13.93 10.32 16.67
C LYS A 32 -12.45 10.09 16.96
N ASN A 33 -11.90 8.95 16.53
CA ASN A 33 -10.46 8.79 16.51
C ASN A 33 -9.83 9.76 15.50
N PRO A 34 -8.66 10.32 15.77
CA PRO A 34 -7.88 10.98 14.73
C PRO A 34 -7.57 9.99 13.62
N ILE A 35 -7.58 10.46 12.39
CA ILE A 35 -7.30 9.62 11.22
C ILE A 35 -5.89 9.87 10.67
N ILE A 36 -5.30 8.83 10.11
CA ILE A 36 -4.02 8.89 9.41
C ILE A 36 -4.24 8.48 7.95
N LEU A 37 -3.97 9.39 7.02
CA LEU A 37 -3.96 9.10 5.59
C LEU A 37 -2.56 8.65 5.16
N ILE A 38 -2.45 7.44 4.63
CA ILE A 38 -1.19 6.84 4.16
C ILE A 38 -1.25 6.68 2.63
N PRO A 39 -0.40 7.38 1.86
CA PRO A 39 -0.40 7.31 0.40
C PRO A 39 0.21 5.99 -0.12
N GLY A 40 0.05 5.75 -1.43
CA GLY A 40 0.69 4.65 -2.14
C GLY A 40 2.13 4.94 -2.57
N LEU A 41 2.68 4.03 -3.39
CA LEU A 41 3.98 4.20 -4.04
C LEU A 41 4.02 5.53 -4.78
N SER A 42 5.13 6.27 -4.65
CA SER A 42 5.33 7.62 -5.22
C SER A 42 4.30 8.69 -4.79
N GLY A 43 3.49 8.40 -3.78
CA GLY A 43 2.44 9.31 -3.31
C GLY A 43 2.90 10.37 -2.30
N SER A 44 4.17 10.39 -1.88
CA SER A 44 4.77 11.45 -1.06
C SER A 44 5.69 12.32 -1.89
N GLU A 45 5.74 13.62 -1.60
CA GLU A 45 6.79 14.51 -2.09
C GLU A 45 8.14 14.14 -1.45
N LEU A 46 9.22 14.16 -2.25
CA LEU A 46 10.58 14.04 -1.76
C LEU A 46 11.31 15.36 -1.97
N ARG A 47 11.99 15.82 -0.93
CA ARG A 47 12.81 17.03 -0.93
C ARG A 47 14.23 16.73 -0.49
N ASN A 48 15.17 17.43 -1.06
CA ASN A 48 16.53 17.40 -0.54
C ASN A 48 16.56 18.10 0.83
N LYS A 49 17.05 17.40 1.86
CA LYS A 49 17.04 17.90 3.24
C LYS A 49 17.91 19.14 3.48
N THR A 50 18.93 19.35 2.63
CA THR A 50 19.86 20.47 2.76
C THR A 50 19.38 21.71 2.02
N THR A 51 18.94 21.52 0.74
CA THR A 51 18.51 22.65 -0.10
C THR A 51 17.01 22.94 0.01
N ASN A 52 16.24 22.06 0.62
CA ASN A 52 14.77 22.06 0.64
C ASN A 52 14.13 22.04 -0.75
N GLU A 53 14.91 21.75 -1.78
CA GLU A 53 14.41 21.65 -3.14
C GLU A 53 13.55 20.38 -3.29
N ARG A 54 12.34 20.54 -3.89
CA ARG A 54 11.48 19.40 -4.22
C ARG A 54 12.08 18.61 -5.38
N ILE A 55 12.34 17.34 -5.17
CA ILE A 55 12.91 16.42 -6.18
C ILE A 55 11.80 15.54 -6.78
N TRP A 56 10.86 15.08 -5.97
CA TRP A 56 9.69 14.34 -6.41
C TRP A 56 8.40 15.04 -5.90
N PHE A 57 7.36 15.29 -6.68
CA PHE A 57 7.22 15.13 -8.11
C PHE A 57 7.62 16.45 -8.82
N LYS A 58 8.40 16.36 -9.89
CA LYS A 58 8.70 17.47 -10.80
C LYS A 58 8.29 17.10 -12.22
N ALA A 59 7.58 17.99 -12.91
CA ALA A 59 7.22 17.80 -14.31
C ALA A 59 8.42 17.90 -15.26
N VAL A 60 9.44 18.66 -14.89
CA VAL A 60 10.68 18.85 -15.66
C VAL A 60 11.88 18.43 -14.81
N LYS A 61 12.64 17.48 -15.30
CA LYS A 61 13.85 16.96 -14.63
C LYS A 61 15.05 17.87 -14.87
N SER A 62 15.80 18.18 -13.80
CA SER A 62 17.18 18.62 -13.89
C SER A 62 18.13 17.41 -14.11
N LYS A 63 19.26 17.60 -14.80
CA LYS A 63 20.26 16.53 -15.00
C LYS A 63 20.91 16.05 -13.70
N SER A 64 20.84 16.84 -12.63
CA SER A 64 21.41 16.54 -11.31
C SER A 64 20.45 15.80 -10.36
N GLU A 65 19.18 15.61 -10.75
CA GLU A 65 18.17 14.99 -9.89
C GLU A 65 18.16 13.48 -10.11
N ASP A 66 18.51 12.74 -9.08
CA ASP A 66 18.52 11.28 -9.06
C ASP A 66 17.63 10.75 -7.95
N LEU A 67 16.71 9.86 -8.31
CA LEU A 67 15.84 9.16 -7.36
C LEU A 67 16.42 7.78 -6.97
N ARG A 68 17.57 7.42 -7.50
CA ARG A 68 18.23 6.18 -7.12
C ARG A 68 18.72 6.26 -5.68
N LEU A 69 18.49 5.20 -4.93
CA LEU A 69 19.15 5.01 -3.65
C LEU A 69 20.57 4.47 -3.86
N PRO A 70 21.51 4.74 -2.97
CA PRO A 70 22.82 4.12 -2.98
C PRO A 70 22.69 2.61 -2.79
N ILE A 71 23.40 1.80 -3.59
CA ILE A 71 23.33 0.35 -3.49
C ILE A 71 24.18 -0.15 -2.33
N LEU A 72 23.53 -0.70 -1.31
CA LEU A 72 24.17 -1.35 -0.16
C LEU A 72 23.66 -2.78 -0.01
N ALA A 73 24.51 -3.69 0.47
CA ALA A 73 24.10 -5.07 0.74
C ALA A 73 23.00 -5.17 1.83
N ASP A 74 22.97 -4.23 2.77
CA ASP A 74 21.91 -4.11 3.77
C ASP A 74 20.87 -3.09 3.29
N VAL A 75 19.74 -3.59 2.79
CA VAL A 75 18.66 -2.75 2.25
C VAL A 75 18.06 -1.77 3.25
N THR A 76 18.18 -2.04 4.56
CA THR A 76 17.67 -1.17 5.63
C THR A 76 18.57 0.04 5.91
N LYS A 77 19.76 0.08 5.31
CA LYS A 77 20.71 1.19 5.42
C LYS A 77 20.77 2.08 4.17
N MET A 78 19.93 1.81 3.19
CA MET A 78 19.91 2.55 1.93
C MET A 78 19.17 3.87 2.08
N HIS A 79 19.87 4.90 2.52
CA HIS A 79 19.35 6.26 2.66
C HIS A 79 20.21 7.25 1.88
N ASP A 80 19.60 8.34 1.45
CA ASP A 80 20.26 9.48 0.81
C ASP A 80 19.86 10.81 1.48
N ASP A 81 20.05 11.91 0.77
CA ASP A 81 19.69 13.23 1.26
C ASP A 81 18.25 13.64 0.95
N LEU A 82 17.40 12.71 0.50
CA LEU A 82 15.99 13.00 0.28
C LEU A 82 15.14 12.61 1.50
N ILE A 83 14.18 13.46 1.80
CA ILE A 83 13.20 13.24 2.86
C ILE A 83 11.78 13.44 2.32
N ALA A 84 10.84 12.68 2.84
CA ALA A 84 9.43 12.90 2.58
C ALA A 84 8.93 14.13 3.34
N SER A 85 8.30 15.08 2.64
CA SER A 85 7.86 16.36 3.23
C SER A 85 6.34 16.48 3.34
N ASP A 86 5.60 16.04 2.35
CA ASP A 86 4.12 16.04 2.30
C ASP A 86 3.66 14.90 1.40
N ILE A 87 2.34 14.70 1.27
CA ILE A 87 1.78 13.81 0.26
C ILE A 87 1.44 14.59 -1.02
N LEU A 88 1.39 13.92 -2.15
CA LEU A 88 1.00 14.54 -3.42
C LEU A 88 -0.49 14.87 -3.40
N ARG A 89 -0.84 16.15 -3.18
CA ARG A 89 -2.25 16.61 -3.19
C ARG A 89 -2.77 16.74 -4.60
N GLU A 90 -1.99 17.37 -5.46
CA GLU A 90 -2.29 17.62 -6.86
C GLU A 90 -0.99 17.56 -7.68
N VAL A 91 -1.06 16.98 -8.87
CA VAL A 91 0.05 16.95 -9.83
C VAL A 91 -0.27 17.89 -10.98
N LYS A 92 0.55 18.94 -11.16
CA LYS A 92 0.43 19.90 -12.27
C LYS A 92 1.53 19.65 -13.31
N ILE A 93 1.12 19.52 -14.59
CA ILE A 93 2.03 19.33 -15.71
C ILE A 93 1.85 20.50 -16.68
N GLY A 94 2.77 21.46 -16.64
CA GLY A 94 2.72 22.65 -17.49
C GLY A 94 1.46 23.49 -17.28
N ILE A 95 0.73 23.80 -18.37
CA ILE A 95 -0.49 24.60 -18.37
C ILE A 95 -1.77 23.76 -18.23
N PHE A 96 -1.67 22.43 -18.15
CA PHE A 96 -2.83 21.56 -18.02
C PHE A 96 -3.45 21.66 -16.63
N PRO A 97 -4.79 21.43 -16.50
CA PRO A 97 -5.42 21.31 -15.20
C PRO A 97 -4.71 20.28 -14.34
N GLY A 98 -4.55 20.58 -13.05
CA GLY A 98 -3.94 19.65 -12.10
C GLY A 98 -4.74 18.36 -11.99
N ILE A 99 -4.02 17.26 -11.80
CA ILE A 99 -4.60 15.95 -11.51
C ILE A 99 -4.66 15.82 -10.00
N ASP A 100 -5.87 15.72 -9.44
CA ASP A 100 -6.07 15.48 -8.03
C ASP A 100 -5.57 14.08 -7.66
N VAL A 101 -4.76 13.98 -6.61
CA VAL A 101 -4.25 12.72 -6.08
C VAL A 101 -4.87 12.45 -4.72
N TYR A 102 -4.55 13.26 -3.72
CA TYR A 102 -5.09 13.15 -2.36
C TYR A 102 -5.75 14.45 -1.85
N GLY A 103 -5.64 15.56 -2.59
CA GLY A 103 -6.20 16.86 -2.17
C GLY A 103 -7.71 16.82 -2.00
N GLY A 104 -8.42 16.19 -2.94
CA GLY A 104 -9.86 15.99 -2.87
C GLY A 104 -10.31 15.11 -1.72
N PHE A 105 -9.52 14.09 -1.36
CA PHE A 105 -9.78 13.25 -0.19
C PHE A 105 -9.67 14.06 1.11
N ILE A 106 -8.58 14.81 1.29
CA ILE A 106 -8.38 15.66 2.47
C ILE A 106 -9.53 16.65 2.60
N LYS A 107 -9.84 17.36 1.52
CA LYS A 107 -10.96 18.31 1.49
C LYS A 107 -12.30 17.64 1.84
N ALA A 108 -12.54 16.41 1.38
CA ALA A 108 -13.75 15.67 1.73
C ALA A 108 -13.81 15.32 3.22
N MET A 109 -12.69 14.89 3.81
CA MET A 109 -12.60 14.65 5.25
C MET A 109 -12.87 15.91 6.06
N GLU A 110 -12.36 17.07 5.62
CA GLU A 110 -12.63 18.35 6.27
C GLU A 110 -14.09 18.79 6.13
N THR A 111 -14.61 18.83 4.90
CA THR A 111 -15.91 19.45 4.61
C THR A 111 -17.12 18.56 4.93
N ARG A 112 -16.97 17.23 4.80
CA ARG A 112 -18.05 16.25 4.99
C ARG A 112 -17.79 15.29 6.15
N GLY A 113 -16.51 14.99 6.40
CA GLY A 113 -16.08 14.09 7.47
C GLY A 113 -16.06 14.76 8.84
N GLY A 114 -15.92 16.09 8.88
CA GLY A 114 -15.77 16.86 10.11
C GLY A 114 -14.41 16.64 10.78
N TYR A 115 -13.38 16.44 9.98
CA TYR A 115 -12.00 16.40 10.42
C TYR A 115 -11.30 17.72 10.09
N HIS A 116 -10.13 17.95 10.68
CA HIS A 116 -9.24 19.06 10.34
C HIS A 116 -7.79 18.55 10.22
N GLU A 117 -7.04 19.08 9.28
CA GLU A 117 -5.67 18.63 9.07
C GLU A 117 -4.74 19.20 10.14
N GLU A 118 -3.91 18.33 10.72
CA GLU A 118 -2.92 18.64 11.76
C GLU A 118 -1.51 18.26 11.33
N LYS A 119 -0.52 18.90 11.94
CA LYS A 119 0.91 18.62 11.70
C LYS A 119 1.47 17.70 12.78
N TRP A 120 2.23 16.69 12.39
CA TRP A 120 2.89 15.77 13.32
C TRP A 120 3.81 16.46 14.33
N GLU A 121 4.56 17.46 13.86
CA GLU A 121 5.56 18.16 14.63
C GLU A 121 4.96 19.19 15.59
N SER A 122 3.83 19.77 15.22
CA SER A 122 3.17 20.86 15.97
C SER A 122 1.65 20.75 15.93
N PRO A 123 1.08 19.62 16.44
CA PRO A 123 -0.38 19.50 16.51
C PRO A 123 -0.93 20.53 17.49
N SER A 124 -2.18 20.95 17.31
CA SER A 124 -2.93 21.76 18.28
C SER A 124 -3.11 21.01 19.61
N GLU A 125 -3.52 21.72 20.66
CA GLU A 125 -3.78 21.09 21.98
C GLU A 125 -4.82 19.95 21.86
N ASN A 126 -5.81 20.09 20.98
CA ASN A 126 -6.85 19.12 20.70
C ASN A 126 -6.58 18.27 19.46
N GLY A 127 -5.35 18.21 18.96
CA GLY A 127 -4.96 17.45 17.75
C GLY A 127 -5.14 15.92 17.86
N PHE A 128 -5.78 15.45 18.92
CA PHE A 128 -6.23 14.08 19.12
C PHE A 128 -7.74 13.89 18.92
N GLU A 129 -8.48 14.97 18.63
CA GLU A 129 -9.92 14.96 18.40
C GLU A 129 -10.20 15.40 16.97
N ASP A 130 -11.00 14.62 16.22
CA ASP A 130 -11.42 14.97 14.85
C ASP A 130 -10.26 15.44 13.92
N SER A 131 -9.04 14.95 14.16
CA SER A 131 -7.84 15.37 13.44
C SER A 131 -7.49 14.42 12.31
N LEU A 132 -6.95 14.98 11.24
CA LEU A 132 -6.39 14.25 10.10
C LEU A 132 -4.90 14.50 10.02
N TYR A 133 -4.10 13.43 10.06
CA TYR A 133 -2.67 13.45 9.83
C TYR A 133 -2.34 12.83 8.49
N VAL A 134 -1.55 13.51 7.67
CA VAL A 134 -1.01 12.93 6.44
C VAL A 134 0.33 12.27 6.74
N PHE A 135 0.46 10.97 6.47
CA PHE A 135 1.69 10.24 6.70
C PHE A 135 2.55 10.24 5.44
N SER A 136 3.38 11.28 5.28
CA SER A 136 4.42 11.28 4.26
C SER A 136 5.58 10.38 4.67
N TYR A 137 6.04 9.52 3.75
CA TYR A 137 7.16 8.60 3.95
C TYR A 137 7.97 8.47 2.66
N ASP A 138 9.23 8.11 2.77
CA ASP A 138 10.04 7.84 1.59
C ASP A 138 9.62 6.49 0.98
N TRP A 139 8.85 6.58 -0.09
CA TRP A 139 8.27 5.44 -0.80
C TRP A 139 9.30 4.54 -1.51
N ARG A 140 10.56 4.95 -1.57
CA ARG A 140 11.66 4.17 -2.12
C ARG A 140 12.17 3.13 -1.12
N LEU A 141 12.08 3.44 0.17
CA LEU A 141 12.63 2.64 1.25
C LEU A 141 11.81 1.37 1.54
N ASP A 142 12.38 0.54 2.38
CA ASP A 142 11.75 -0.68 2.88
C ASP A 142 10.42 -0.41 3.60
N ASN A 143 9.37 -1.14 3.26
CA ASN A 143 8.04 -0.94 3.85
C ASN A 143 7.97 -1.27 5.34
N VAL A 144 8.84 -2.15 5.84
CA VAL A 144 8.93 -2.44 7.28
C VAL A 144 9.50 -1.24 8.03
N GLU A 145 10.52 -0.56 7.46
CA GLU A 145 11.03 0.69 8.03
C GLU A 145 9.95 1.77 8.05
N ASN A 146 9.19 1.91 6.96
CA ASN A 146 8.09 2.86 6.89
C ASN A 146 6.96 2.53 7.90
N ALA A 147 6.69 1.24 8.14
CA ALA A 147 5.74 0.82 9.18
C ALA A 147 6.24 1.17 10.60
N ARG A 148 7.53 0.96 10.87
CA ARG A 148 8.17 1.35 12.14
C ARG A 148 8.16 2.86 12.34
N LEU A 149 8.39 3.64 11.26
CA LEU A 149 8.27 5.09 11.28
C LEU A 149 6.84 5.53 11.62
N LEU A 150 5.82 4.88 11.04
CA LEU A 150 4.42 5.15 11.36
C LEU A 150 4.14 4.94 12.86
N VAL A 151 4.51 3.78 13.40
CA VAL A 151 4.33 3.48 14.83
C VAL A 151 5.07 4.51 15.71
N SER A 152 6.30 4.84 15.36
CA SER A 152 7.10 5.84 16.10
C SER A 152 6.43 7.22 16.14
N ARG A 153 5.84 7.67 15.01
CA ARG A 153 5.11 8.94 14.94
C ARG A 153 3.84 8.91 15.78
N VAL A 154 3.06 7.83 15.72
CA VAL A 154 1.86 7.63 16.54
C VAL A 154 2.20 7.67 18.02
N GLU A 155 3.20 6.92 18.46
CA GLU A 155 3.67 6.94 19.84
C GLU A 155 4.19 8.34 20.26
N GLY A 156 4.77 9.08 19.32
CA GLY A 156 5.17 10.48 19.51
C GLY A 156 3.98 11.38 19.86
N LEU A 157 2.88 11.27 19.11
CA LEU A 157 1.64 12.02 19.39
C LEU A 157 1.01 11.60 20.72
N LYS A 158 0.92 10.29 21.02
CA LYS A 158 0.39 9.78 22.29
C LYS A 158 1.13 10.36 23.49
N ARG A 159 2.46 10.41 23.43
CA ARG A 159 3.30 11.06 24.46
C ARG A 159 3.03 12.55 24.55
N LYS A 160 2.94 13.25 23.41
CA LYS A 160 2.73 14.71 23.37
C LYS A 160 1.40 15.10 23.97
N PHE A 161 0.35 14.34 23.71
CA PHE A 161 -0.98 14.56 24.28
C PHE A 161 -1.14 13.99 25.69
N ASN A 162 -0.17 13.25 26.21
CA ASN A 162 -0.28 12.50 27.46
C ASN A 162 -1.49 11.55 27.46
N LYS A 163 -1.74 10.88 26.32
CA LYS A 163 -2.87 9.95 26.09
C LYS A 163 -2.34 8.60 25.58
N PRO A 164 -1.82 7.72 26.48
CA PRO A 164 -1.24 6.45 26.09
C PRO A 164 -2.23 5.49 25.41
N ASP A 165 -3.52 5.62 25.73
CA ASP A 165 -4.59 4.76 25.19
C ASP A 165 -5.26 5.33 23.94
N LEU A 166 -4.78 6.49 23.43
CA LEU A 166 -5.31 7.09 22.20
C LEU A 166 -5.12 6.12 21.03
N LYS A 167 -6.20 5.89 20.29
CA LYS A 167 -6.19 5.10 19.05
C LYS A 167 -6.41 5.99 17.84
N PHE A 168 -5.93 5.52 16.71
CA PHE A 168 -6.04 6.17 15.42
C PHE A 168 -6.79 5.27 14.44
N ASP A 169 -7.58 5.87 13.58
CA ASP A 169 -8.11 5.20 12.40
C ASP A 169 -7.17 5.45 11.21
N ILE A 170 -6.99 4.45 10.35
CA ILE A 170 -6.11 4.55 9.18
C ILE A 170 -6.92 4.47 7.90
N VAL A 171 -6.61 5.35 6.94
CA VAL A 171 -7.01 5.21 5.54
C VAL A 171 -5.73 5.07 4.71
N ALA A 172 -5.49 3.88 4.19
CA ALA A 172 -4.24 3.53 3.52
C ALA A 172 -4.49 3.14 2.06
N HIS A 173 -3.91 3.91 1.13
CA HIS A 173 -4.03 3.68 -0.30
C HIS A 173 -2.88 2.81 -0.82
N SER A 174 -3.20 1.81 -1.65
CA SER A 174 -2.21 1.04 -2.42
C SER A 174 -1.12 0.42 -1.51
N MET A 175 0.16 0.69 -1.78
CA MET A 175 1.31 0.24 -0.97
C MET A 175 1.21 0.67 0.51
N GLY A 176 0.58 1.82 0.79
CA GLY A 176 0.33 2.26 2.17
C GLY A 176 -0.47 1.25 3.00
N GLY A 177 -1.30 0.43 2.34
CA GLY A 177 -2.02 -0.66 2.99
C GLY A 177 -1.12 -1.80 3.45
N LEU A 178 -0.02 -2.10 2.76
CA LEU A 178 0.98 -3.08 3.22
C LEU A 178 1.71 -2.57 4.46
N ILE A 179 2.06 -1.27 4.47
CA ILE A 179 2.69 -0.59 5.60
C ILE A 179 1.77 -0.63 6.83
N SER A 180 0.49 -0.26 6.66
CA SER A 180 -0.48 -0.25 7.76
C SER A 180 -0.78 -1.65 8.30
N ARG A 181 -0.87 -2.67 7.42
CA ARG A 181 -1.02 -4.06 7.84
C ARG A 181 0.18 -4.54 8.65
N TYR A 182 1.40 -4.25 8.19
CA TYR A 182 2.60 -4.62 8.92
C TYR A 182 2.65 -3.94 10.30
N ALA A 183 2.39 -2.64 10.36
CA ALA A 183 2.31 -1.89 11.62
C ALA A 183 1.24 -2.46 12.58
N ALA A 184 0.07 -2.84 12.06
CA ALA A 184 -0.98 -3.48 12.84
C ALA A 184 -0.56 -4.83 13.41
N MET A 185 0.04 -5.69 12.58
CA MET A 185 0.39 -7.07 12.94
C MET A 185 1.65 -7.16 13.82
N TYR A 186 2.63 -6.28 13.62
CA TYR A 186 3.96 -6.41 14.23
C TYR A 186 4.40 -5.17 15.03
N GLY A 187 3.67 -4.05 14.96
CA GLY A 187 4.08 -2.80 15.59
C GLY A 187 5.41 -2.29 15.00
N ASP A 188 6.37 -1.97 15.87
CA ASP A 188 7.70 -1.49 15.52
C ASP A 188 8.76 -2.60 15.38
N ALA A 189 8.36 -3.88 15.47
CA ALA A 189 9.28 -5.00 15.29
C ALA A 189 9.79 -5.10 13.85
N ASP A 190 11.07 -5.46 13.67
CA ASP A 190 11.60 -5.82 12.36
C ASP A 190 11.23 -7.26 11.98
N LEU A 191 11.45 -7.62 10.70
CA LEU A 191 11.29 -9.00 10.24
C LEU A 191 12.18 -9.96 11.07
N PRO A 192 11.68 -11.15 11.42
CA PRO A 192 12.46 -12.11 12.19
C PRO A 192 13.78 -12.45 11.48
N ALA A 193 14.90 -12.50 12.19
CA ALA A 193 16.18 -12.83 11.60
C ALA A 193 16.26 -14.31 11.14
N GLY A 194 16.99 -14.57 10.05
CA GLY A 194 17.19 -15.91 9.48
C GLY A 194 15.88 -16.59 9.06
N ASN A 195 15.80 -17.90 9.22
CA ASN A 195 14.65 -18.71 8.77
C ASN A 195 13.50 -18.77 9.79
N ARG A 196 13.44 -17.88 10.77
CA ARG A 196 12.35 -17.87 11.74
C ARG A 196 11.05 -17.41 11.07
N LYS A 197 9.99 -18.21 11.24
CA LYS A 197 8.67 -17.87 10.70
C LYS A 197 8.10 -16.65 11.42
N PRO A 198 7.53 -15.68 10.70
CA PRO A 198 6.84 -14.54 11.29
C PRO A 198 5.66 -15.00 12.15
N GLN A 199 5.49 -14.37 13.31
CA GLN A 199 4.36 -14.62 14.22
C GLN A 199 3.71 -13.28 14.54
N PRO A 200 2.51 -13.00 14.04
CA PRO A 200 1.81 -11.75 14.34
C PRO A 200 1.52 -11.62 15.82
N THR A 201 1.97 -10.51 16.40
CA THR A 201 1.72 -10.17 17.81
C THR A 201 0.51 -9.28 18.00
N TRP A 202 0.02 -8.67 16.93
CA TRP A 202 -1.01 -7.63 16.91
C TRP A 202 -0.67 -6.44 17.81
N ALA A 203 0.62 -6.13 17.92
CA ALA A 203 1.10 -5.02 18.75
C ALA A 203 0.47 -3.68 18.38
N GLY A 204 0.13 -3.47 17.11
CA GLY A 204 -0.54 -2.25 16.66
C GLY A 204 -1.99 -2.09 17.16
N ALA A 205 -2.60 -3.11 17.77
CA ALA A 205 -3.96 -3.00 18.32
C ALA A 205 -4.06 -2.00 19.50
N ARG A 206 -2.95 -1.65 20.11
CA ARG A 206 -2.88 -0.57 21.10
C ARG A 206 -2.93 0.83 20.48
N ASP A 207 -2.63 0.94 19.17
CA ASP A 207 -2.44 2.19 18.45
C ASP A 207 -3.55 2.45 17.42
N PHE A 208 -4.16 1.39 16.87
CA PHE A 208 -5.12 1.46 15.77
C PHE A 208 -6.45 0.82 16.15
N ASP A 209 -7.54 1.42 15.65
CA ASP A 209 -8.92 0.95 15.84
C ASP A 209 -9.51 0.45 14.51
N LYS A 210 -9.56 1.31 13.49
CA LYS A 210 -10.04 0.97 12.15
C LYS A 210 -8.92 1.15 11.12
N ILE A 211 -8.85 0.23 10.18
CA ILE A 211 -7.92 0.32 9.04
C ILE A 211 -8.70 0.08 7.75
N VAL A 212 -8.78 1.13 6.92
CA VAL A 212 -9.36 1.06 5.58
C VAL A 212 -8.23 0.82 4.58
N LEU A 213 -8.24 -0.33 3.93
CA LEU A 213 -7.32 -0.71 2.85
C LEU A 213 -7.94 -0.33 1.52
N LEU A 214 -7.44 0.74 0.89
CA LEU A 214 -7.96 1.30 -0.35
C LEU A 214 -7.08 0.85 -1.53
N GLY A 215 -7.58 -0.05 -2.38
CA GLY A 215 -6.85 -0.55 -3.55
C GLY A 215 -5.51 -1.24 -3.22
N THR A 216 -5.36 -1.85 -2.05
CA THR A 216 -4.09 -2.42 -1.59
C THR A 216 -3.74 -3.70 -2.35
N PRO A 217 -2.52 -3.82 -2.94
CA PRO A 217 -2.05 -5.04 -3.57
C PRO A 217 -1.59 -6.06 -2.51
N ASN A 218 -2.53 -6.72 -1.85
CA ASN A 218 -2.23 -7.61 -0.72
C ASN A 218 -1.36 -8.82 -1.08
N GLU A 219 -1.39 -9.26 -2.35
CA GLU A 219 -0.50 -10.28 -2.93
C GLU A 219 0.47 -9.69 -3.96
N GLY A 220 0.75 -8.39 -3.90
CA GLY A 220 1.60 -7.72 -4.88
C GLY A 220 0.95 -7.54 -6.26
N SER A 221 1.74 -7.19 -7.27
CA SER A 221 1.25 -6.93 -8.63
C SER A 221 2.25 -7.38 -9.69
N ALA A 222 1.76 -7.99 -10.77
CA ALA A 222 2.57 -8.29 -11.97
C ALA A 222 3.15 -7.00 -12.60
N LEU A 223 2.52 -5.85 -12.38
CA LEU A 223 3.02 -4.55 -12.83
C LEU A 223 4.35 -4.18 -12.14
N SER A 224 4.58 -4.61 -10.89
CA SER A 224 5.86 -4.38 -10.21
C SER A 224 7.01 -5.10 -10.90
N LEU A 225 6.81 -6.35 -11.32
CA LEU A 225 7.80 -7.06 -12.13
C LEU A 225 8.06 -6.32 -13.45
N SER A 226 6.99 -5.87 -14.13
CA SER A 226 7.15 -5.06 -15.34
C SER A 226 7.98 -3.79 -15.09
N SER A 227 7.78 -3.14 -13.96
CA SER A 227 8.50 -1.91 -13.59
C SER A 227 9.98 -2.18 -13.32
N LEU A 228 10.33 -3.26 -12.65
CA LEU A 228 11.71 -3.68 -12.43
C LEU A 228 12.44 -4.00 -13.74
N LEU A 229 11.73 -4.55 -14.74
CA LEU A 229 12.32 -4.93 -16.01
C LEU A 229 12.39 -3.79 -17.06
N ASN A 230 11.40 -2.90 -17.04
CA ASN A 230 11.19 -1.91 -18.11
C ASN A 230 11.23 -0.46 -17.61
N GLY A 231 11.29 -0.25 -16.31
CA GLY A 231 11.10 1.07 -15.68
C GLY A 231 9.65 1.32 -15.28
N TYR A 232 9.46 2.33 -14.45
CA TYR A 232 8.17 2.71 -13.87
C TYR A 232 7.42 3.69 -14.77
N ALA A 233 6.13 3.43 -15.02
CA ALA A 233 5.25 4.37 -15.71
C ALA A 233 4.24 4.94 -14.70
N VAL A 234 4.15 6.25 -14.60
CA VAL A 234 3.17 6.93 -13.76
C VAL A 234 1.82 6.96 -14.50
N GLY A 235 0.88 6.10 -14.09
CA GLY A 235 -0.46 5.99 -14.68
C GLY A 235 -0.48 5.39 -16.09
N ASN A 236 -1.63 5.50 -16.76
CA ASN A 236 -1.78 5.12 -18.18
C ASN A 236 -1.09 6.07 -19.15
N LEU A 237 -0.56 7.18 -18.66
CA LEU A 237 0.32 8.03 -19.40
C LEU A 237 1.71 7.36 -19.43
N ARG A 238 1.94 6.51 -20.44
CA ARG A 238 3.26 6.43 -21.04
C ARG A 238 3.56 7.82 -21.62
N ILE A 239 3.91 8.73 -20.72
CA ILE A 239 4.49 9.98 -21.13
C ILE A 239 5.95 9.63 -21.47
N ASP A 240 6.16 9.09 -22.66
CA ASP A 240 7.46 9.16 -23.35
C ASP A 240 7.75 10.64 -23.70
N LEU A 241 7.52 11.52 -22.74
CA LEU A 241 7.99 12.88 -22.85
C LEU A 241 9.45 12.90 -22.45
N PRO A 242 10.34 13.41 -23.31
CA PRO A 242 11.78 13.43 -23.06
C PRO A 242 12.20 14.26 -21.84
N PHE A 243 11.25 14.79 -21.07
CA PHE A 243 11.43 15.68 -19.93
C PHE A 243 10.85 15.11 -18.62
N VAL A 244 10.27 13.89 -18.64
CA VAL A 244 9.75 13.28 -17.42
C VAL A 244 10.90 12.66 -16.63
N GLN A 245 10.82 12.81 -15.32
CA GLN A 245 11.77 12.29 -14.35
C GLN A 245 12.14 10.81 -14.61
N ASP A 246 13.43 10.47 -14.49
CA ASP A 246 13.95 9.13 -14.82
C ASP A 246 13.21 8.04 -14.04
N SER A 247 12.35 7.34 -14.73
CA SER A 247 11.65 6.17 -14.26
C SER A 247 12.28 4.88 -14.81
N SER A 248 13.57 4.94 -15.16
CA SER A 248 14.29 3.82 -15.77
C SER A 248 14.32 2.60 -14.86
N LYS A 249 14.50 1.42 -15.47
CA LYS A 249 14.70 0.18 -14.70
C LYS A 249 15.92 0.26 -13.76
N PHE A 250 16.91 1.08 -14.05
CA PHE A 250 18.08 1.29 -13.18
C PHE A 250 17.70 2.06 -11.90
N MET A 251 16.77 3.00 -11.98
CA MET A 251 16.22 3.66 -10.82
C MET A 251 15.36 2.68 -10.01
N VAL A 252 14.42 1.98 -10.64
CA VAL A 252 13.53 1.02 -9.96
C VAL A 252 14.33 -0.10 -9.30
N PHE A 253 15.43 -0.54 -9.91
CA PHE A 253 16.33 -1.55 -9.35
C PHE A 253 16.84 -1.17 -7.95
N THR A 254 17.07 0.10 -7.67
CA THR A 254 17.59 0.56 -6.36
C THR A 254 16.53 0.78 -5.29
N ILE A 255 15.26 0.47 -5.57
CA ILE A 255 14.13 0.76 -4.68
C ILE A 255 13.66 -0.52 -3.98
N PRO A 256 13.98 -0.76 -2.69
CA PRO A 256 13.51 -1.94 -1.96
C PRO A 256 11.99 -2.13 -1.99
N ALA A 257 11.22 -1.06 -1.88
CA ALA A 257 9.76 -1.12 -1.94
C ALA A 257 9.23 -1.70 -3.26
N ALA A 258 9.94 -1.53 -4.38
CA ALA A 258 9.53 -2.09 -5.67
C ALA A 258 9.58 -3.63 -5.68
N TYR A 259 10.55 -4.24 -5.00
CA TYR A 259 10.61 -5.69 -4.82
C TYR A 259 9.50 -6.18 -3.88
N GLN A 260 9.14 -5.39 -2.90
CA GLN A 260 8.07 -5.70 -1.94
C GLN A 260 6.65 -5.56 -2.52
N LEU A 261 6.54 -5.05 -3.74
CA LEU A 261 5.32 -5.04 -4.53
C LEU A 261 5.28 -6.18 -5.58
N LEU A 262 6.31 -7.01 -5.70
CA LEU A 262 6.28 -8.21 -6.52
C LEU A 262 5.14 -9.13 -6.07
N PRO A 263 4.58 -9.96 -6.97
CA PRO A 263 3.65 -11.02 -6.56
C PRO A 263 4.21 -11.85 -5.41
N ALA A 264 3.39 -12.08 -4.38
CA ALA A 264 3.76 -12.86 -3.20
C ALA A 264 4.27 -14.27 -3.60
N PRO A 265 5.03 -14.97 -2.77
CA PRO A 265 5.53 -16.30 -3.09
C PRO A 265 4.41 -17.24 -3.60
N ASN A 266 4.64 -17.86 -4.73
CA ASN A 266 3.71 -18.77 -5.42
C ASN A 266 2.41 -18.15 -5.97
N THR A 267 2.28 -16.82 -6.01
CA THR A 267 1.06 -16.16 -6.52
C THR A 267 1.22 -15.63 -7.96
N LEU A 268 2.43 -15.53 -8.49
CA LEU A 268 2.64 -15.15 -9.89
C LEU A 268 2.03 -16.20 -10.82
N ARG A 269 1.09 -15.79 -11.65
CA ARG A 269 0.64 -16.58 -12.80
C ARG A 269 1.60 -16.33 -13.96
N ALA A 270 2.15 -17.40 -14.51
CA ALA A 270 3.05 -17.31 -15.64
C ALA A 270 2.72 -18.41 -16.67
N TYR A 271 2.93 -18.10 -17.95
CA TYR A 271 2.63 -18.98 -19.05
C TYR A 271 3.79 -19.02 -20.04
N ASP A 272 3.93 -20.16 -20.72
CA ASP A 272 4.88 -20.32 -21.83
C ASP A 272 4.33 -19.77 -23.15
N ASP A 273 5.06 -19.99 -24.26
CA ASP A 273 4.65 -19.60 -25.61
C ASP A 273 3.43 -20.34 -26.14
N ARG A 274 3.06 -21.48 -25.53
CA ARG A 274 1.84 -22.26 -25.82
C ARG A 274 0.69 -21.89 -24.91
N LEU A 275 0.88 -20.87 -24.08
CA LEU A 275 -0.08 -20.43 -23.05
C LEU A 275 -0.37 -21.52 -22.01
N GLN A 276 0.59 -22.45 -21.79
CA GLN A 276 0.51 -23.41 -20.71
C GLN A 276 1.12 -22.81 -19.44
N PRO A 277 0.51 -23.07 -18.26
CA PRO A 277 1.04 -22.60 -17.00
C PRO A 277 2.46 -23.06 -16.73
N VAL A 278 3.33 -22.16 -16.26
CA VAL A 278 4.70 -22.46 -15.82
C VAL A 278 4.92 -21.91 -14.42
N SER A 279 5.65 -22.67 -13.60
CA SER A 279 6.01 -22.22 -12.26
C SER A 279 7.26 -21.34 -12.34
N ILE A 280 7.19 -20.15 -11.76
CA ILE A 280 8.29 -19.19 -11.69
C ILE A 280 8.40 -18.69 -10.25
N ASP A 281 9.51 -19.00 -9.59
CA ASP A 281 9.81 -18.43 -8.26
C ASP A 281 10.52 -17.08 -8.46
N LEU A 282 9.81 -15.98 -8.20
CA LEU A 282 10.36 -14.62 -8.31
C LEU A 282 11.44 -14.32 -7.27
N TYR A 283 11.54 -15.12 -6.23
CA TYR A 283 12.46 -14.91 -5.11
C TYR A 283 13.75 -15.75 -5.21
N ASP A 284 13.89 -16.56 -6.29
CA ASP A 284 15.14 -17.22 -6.64
C ASP A 284 15.94 -16.36 -7.65
N PRO A 285 17.10 -15.79 -7.27
CA PRO A 285 17.93 -14.99 -8.18
C PRO A 285 18.32 -15.70 -9.48
N LYS A 286 18.43 -17.04 -9.45
CA LYS A 286 18.74 -17.84 -10.65
C LYS A 286 17.64 -17.76 -11.70
N VAL A 287 16.40 -17.58 -11.28
CA VAL A 287 15.25 -17.39 -12.20
C VAL A 287 15.40 -16.08 -12.97
N TRP A 288 15.87 -15.02 -12.32
CA TRP A 288 16.11 -13.72 -12.97
C TRP A 288 17.20 -13.83 -14.03
N THR A 289 18.29 -14.53 -13.72
CA THR A 289 19.35 -14.83 -14.70
C THR A 289 18.83 -15.69 -15.86
N LYS A 290 18.06 -16.75 -15.57
CA LYS A 290 17.47 -17.66 -16.58
C LYS A 290 16.63 -16.90 -17.61
N TYR A 291 15.79 -15.98 -17.16
CA TYR A 291 14.87 -15.23 -18.03
C TYR A 291 15.47 -13.92 -18.57
N GLY A 292 16.70 -13.58 -18.22
CA GLY A 292 17.35 -12.33 -18.61
C GLY A 292 16.71 -11.09 -17.94
N TRP A 293 16.17 -11.26 -16.75
CA TRP A 293 15.51 -10.22 -15.95
C TRP A 293 16.48 -9.42 -15.08
N ASN A 294 17.66 -9.97 -14.84
CA ASN A 294 18.63 -9.33 -13.95
C ASN A 294 19.18 -8.03 -14.56
N VAL A 295 18.90 -6.91 -13.92
CA VAL A 295 19.36 -5.58 -14.38
C VAL A 295 20.89 -5.47 -14.35
N ILE A 296 21.56 -6.21 -13.47
CA ILE A 296 23.04 -6.24 -13.37
C ILE A 296 23.67 -6.74 -14.68
N ASP A 297 22.99 -7.64 -15.40
CA ASP A 297 23.47 -8.21 -16.67
C ASP A 297 23.25 -7.25 -17.87
N ASP A 298 22.61 -6.09 -17.67
CA ASP A 298 22.41 -5.12 -18.73
C ASP A 298 23.71 -4.42 -19.08
N LYS A 299 24.03 -4.33 -20.39
CA LYS A 299 25.24 -3.70 -20.90
C LYS A 299 25.45 -2.25 -20.43
N LYS A 300 24.37 -1.55 -20.05
CA LYS A 300 24.42 -0.17 -19.57
C LYS A 300 24.63 -0.10 -18.06
N PHE A 301 24.56 -1.21 -17.32
CA PHE A 301 24.63 -1.21 -15.86
C PHE A 301 25.89 -0.49 -15.36
N ASN A 302 27.07 -0.90 -15.87
CA ASN A 302 28.34 -0.31 -15.48
C ASN A 302 28.47 1.20 -15.77
N SER A 303 27.72 1.71 -16.74
CA SER A 303 27.70 3.15 -17.05
C SER A 303 26.74 3.95 -16.17
N LYS A 304 25.91 3.26 -15.37
CA LYS A 304 24.88 3.88 -14.52
C LYS A 304 25.25 3.89 -13.06
N PHE A 305 26.14 3.00 -12.64
CA PHE A 305 26.51 2.81 -11.23
C PHE A 305 28.02 2.94 -11.04
N SER A 306 28.42 3.46 -9.89
CA SER A 306 29.82 3.57 -9.50
C SER A 306 30.46 2.18 -9.33
N SER A 307 31.79 2.10 -9.37
CA SER A 307 32.52 0.83 -9.18
C SER A 307 32.24 0.20 -7.82
N GLU A 308 31.94 0.98 -6.79
CA GLU A 308 31.59 0.48 -5.47
C GLU A 308 30.18 -0.13 -5.45
N GLU A 309 29.21 0.55 -6.04
CA GLU A 309 27.85 0.03 -6.20
C GLU A 309 27.81 -1.25 -7.04
N GLN A 310 28.63 -1.33 -8.09
CA GLN A 310 28.74 -2.54 -8.91
C GLN A 310 29.22 -3.75 -8.11
N LYS A 311 30.15 -3.58 -7.16
CA LYS A 311 30.64 -4.66 -6.30
C LYS A 311 29.57 -5.20 -5.35
N THR A 312 28.69 -4.33 -4.88
CA THR A 312 27.63 -4.67 -3.92
C THR A 312 26.31 -5.06 -4.57
N ALA A 313 26.13 -4.81 -5.88
CA ALA A 313 24.87 -4.94 -6.59
C ALA A 313 24.23 -6.34 -6.48
N THR A 314 25.03 -7.41 -6.60
CA THR A 314 24.52 -8.78 -6.50
C THR A 314 24.02 -9.07 -5.08
N ALA A 315 24.81 -8.73 -4.06
CA ALA A 315 24.43 -8.92 -2.67
C ALA A 315 23.17 -8.09 -2.30
N TYR A 316 23.07 -6.85 -2.80
CA TYR A 316 21.88 -6.03 -2.68
C TYR A 316 20.65 -6.71 -3.31
N PHE A 317 20.77 -7.16 -4.56
CA PHE A 317 19.69 -7.77 -5.30
C PHE A 317 19.12 -9.01 -4.58
N GLU A 318 20.02 -9.89 -4.11
CA GLU A 318 19.65 -11.07 -3.33
C GLU A 318 18.98 -10.68 -2.00
N ALA A 319 19.52 -9.68 -1.30
CA ALA A 319 18.94 -9.17 -0.05
C ALA A 319 17.57 -8.52 -0.27
N ALA A 320 17.37 -7.77 -1.37
CA ALA A 320 16.10 -7.14 -1.70
C ALA A 320 15.00 -8.19 -1.99
N LEU A 321 15.35 -9.25 -2.73
CA LEU A 321 14.43 -10.37 -2.99
C LEU A 321 14.09 -11.13 -1.69
N ASP A 322 15.09 -11.47 -0.87
CA ASP A 322 14.87 -12.17 0.41
C ASP A 322 13.96 -11.34 1.33
N ARG A 323 14.26 -10.04 1.48
CA ARG A 323 13.48 -9.16 2.35
C ARG A 323 12.04 -8.97 1.84
N ALA A 324 11.84 -8.88 0.54
CA ALA A 324 10.51 -8.84 -0.06
C ALA A 324 9.73 -10.13 0.18
N LYS A 325 10.34 -11.29 -0.03
CA LYS A 325 9.76 -12.60 0.28
C LYS A 325 9.29 -12.66 1.73
N ARG A 326 10.18 -12.31 2.65
CA ARG A 326 9.90 -12.35 4.10
C ARG A 326 8.82 -11.37 4.53
N LEU A 327 8.71 -10.20 3.89
CA LEU A 327 7.60 -9.28 4.12
C LEU A 327 6.27 -9.93 3.71
N HIS A 328 6.20 -10.54 2.53
CA HIS A 328 4.99 -11.24 2.09
C HIS A 328 4.63 -12.42 3.01
N GLU A 329 5.63 -13.20 3.44
CA GLU A 329 5.41 -14.28 4.41
C GLU A 329 4.90 -13.74 5.75
N ALA A 330 5.38 -12.58 6.19
CA ALA A 330 4.90 -11.92 7.39
C ALA A 330 3.45 -11.45 7.24
N LEU A 331 3.12 -10.82 6.13
CA LEU A 331 1.75 -10.35 5.84
C LEU A 331 0.75 -11.50 5.60
N ALA A 332 1.23 -12.68 5.17
CA ALA A 332 0.44 -13.89 4.99
C ALA A 332 0.40 -14.80 6.22
N ALA A 333 1.18 -14.50 7.27
CA ALA A 333 1.23 -15.33 8.47
C ALA A 333 -0.15 -15.41 9.11
N ALA A 334 -0.61 -16.65 9.36
CA ALA A 334 -1.92 -16.92 9.94
C ALA A 334 -2.04 -16.23 11.31
N PRO A 335 -3.06 -15.42 11.52
CA PRO A 335 -3.19 -14.66 12.72
C PRO A 335 -3.91 -15.44 13.80
N GLY A 336 -3.64 -15.08 15.00
CA GLY A 336 -4.69 -15.13 16.01
C GLY A 336 -5.80 -14.12 15.71
N LYS A 337 -6.55 -13.69 16.71
CA LYS A 337 -7.52 -12.59 16.58
C LYS A 337 -6.78 -11.28 16.30
N SER A 338 -7.36 -10.39 15.50
CA SER A 338 -6.80 -9.08 15.10
C SER A 338 -6.54 -8.07 16.24
N GLY A 339 -6.60 -8.52 17.48
CA GLY A 339 -6.43 -7.64 18.64
C GLY A 339 -7.55 -6.61 18.83
N GLY A 340 -8.65 -6.72 18.05
CA GLY A 340 -9.76 -5.78 18.07
C GLY A 340 -9.64 -4.65 17.05
N ILE A 341 -8.72 -4.76 16.07
CA ILE A 341 -8.68 -3.83 14.94
C ILE A 341 -9.73 -4.25 13.90
N ASP A 342 -10.54 -3.30 13.45
CA ASP A 342 -11.51 -3.49 12.38
C ASP A 342 -10.89 -3.14 11.02
N PHE A 343 -10.89 -4.11 10.10
CA PHE A 343 -10.40 -3.91 8.74
C PHE A 343 -11.55 -3.78 7.74
N TYR A 344 -11.42 -2.80 6.85
CA TYR A 344 -12.34 -2.54 5.75
C TYR A 344 -11.58 -2.54 4.43
N LEU A 345 -12.06 -3.31 3.46
CA LEU A 345 -11.45 -3.40 2.14
C LEU A 345 -12.29 -2.60 1.15
N VAL A 346 -11.67 -1.61 0.51
CA VAL A 346 -12.30 -0.78 -0.53
C VAL A 346 -11.47 -0.86 -1.79
N GLY A 347 -12.04 -1.41 -2.87
CA GLY A 347 -11.34 -1.66 -4.12
C GLY A 347 -12.20 -1.40 -5.34
N ALA A 348 -11.67 -1.72 -6.53
CA ALA A 348 -12.39 -1.68 -7.79
C ALA A 348 -12.08 -2.93 -8.63
N ASP A 349 -13.06 -3.38 -9.41
CA ASP A 349 -12.95 -4.58 -10.25
C ASP A 349 -13.66 -4.46 -11.59
N CYS A 350 -14.21 -3.29 -11.92
CA CYS A 350 -14.90 -3.05 -13.19
C CYS A 350 -13.94 -2.82 -14.37
N GLY A 351 -12.67 -2.52 -14.10
CA GLY A 351 -11.62 -2.42 -15.07
C GLY A 351 -10.82 -3.72 -15.21
N THR A 352 -9.67 -3.60 -15.82
CA THR A 352 -8.73 -4.71 -16.00
C THR A 352 -7.34 -4.32 -15.53
N ALA A 353 -6.61 -5.25 -14.91
CA ALA A 353 -5.24 -5.06 -14.45
C ALA A 353 -4.34 -6.20 -14.96
N PRO A 354 -3.01 -5.98 -15.08
CA PRO A 354 -2.05 -7.05 -15.35
C PRO A 354 -2.11 -8.13 -14.27
N ASP A 355 -2.40 -9.37 -14.65
CA ASP A 355 -2.60 -10.52 -13.74
C ASP A 355 -1.48 -11.56 -13.84
N SER A 356 -0.80 -11.61 -14.98
CA SER A 356 0.20 -12.63 -15.26
C SER A 356 1.29 -12.14 -16.21
N VAL A 357 2.20 -13.06 -16.55
CA VAL A 357 3.23 -12.86 -17.57
C VAL A 357 3.24 -14.03 -18.54
N VAL A 358 3.65 -13.78 -19.79
CA VAL A 358 3.97 -14.83 -20.76
C VAL A 358 5.46 -14.76 -21.09
N VAL A 359 6.19 -15.85 -20.89
CA VAL A 359 7.62 -15.97 -21.22
C VAL A 359 7.77 -16.77 -22.52
N VAL A 360 8.42 -16.15 -23.51
CA VAL A 360 8.60 -16.75 -24.83
C VAL A 360 10.09 -16.78 -25.20
N ARG A 361 10.53 -17.82 -25.91
CA ARG A 361 11.83 -17.84 -26.53
C ARG A 361 11.81 -16.93 -27.75
N ASP A 362 12.83 -16.08 -27.88
CA ASP A 362 13.05 -15.33 -29.12
C ASP A 362 13.56 -16.32 -30.18
N GLY A 363 12.75 -16.58 -31.19
CA GLY A 363 12.99 -17.65 -32.18
C GLY A 363 14.33 -17.57 -32.92
N ASN A 364 15.03 -16.43 -32.87
CA ASN A 364 16.35 -16.20 -33.51
C ASN A 364 17.50 -16.15 -32.50
N SER A 365 17.22 -16.29 -31.21
CA SER A 365 18.23 -16.22 -30.15
C SER A 365 17.82 -17.09 -28.96
N ASP A 366 18.81 -17.56 -28.19
CA ASP A 366 18.52 -18.26 -26.91
C ASP A 366 17.97 -17.34 -25.80
N LYS A 367 17.55 -16.13 -26.16
CA LYS A 367 17.04 -15.15 -25.20
C LYS A 367 15.56 -15.36 -24.90
N TRP A 368 15.18 -14.99 -23.70
CA TRP A 368 13.79 -14.93 -23.28
C TRP A 368 13.22 -13.52 -23.49
N LYS A 369 11.96 -13.47 -23.85
CA LYS A 369 11.15 -12.26 -23.90
C LYS A 369 9.96 -12.44 -22.98
N THR A 370 9.68 -11.42 -22.16
CA THR A 370 8.56 -11.42 -21.23
C THR A 370 7.48 -10.45 -21.72
N LEU A 371 6.28 -10.93 -21.86
CA LEU A 371 5.11 -10.15 -22.28
C LEU A 371 4.26 -9.80 -21.07
N PHE A 372 3.96 -8.52 -20.92
CA PHE A 372 3.07 -7.95 -19.89
C PHE A 372 1.78 -7.35 -20.50
N SER A 373 1.70 -7.31 -21.80
CA SER A 373 0.55 -6.76 -22.54
C SER A 373 0.18 -7.69 -23.69
N PRO A 374 -1.11 -7.70 -24.11
CA PRO A 374 -1.62 -8.60 -25.14
C PRO A 374 -1.16 -8.16 -26.55
N LYS A 375 0.13 -8.35 -26.85
CA LYS A 375 0.73 -8.10 -28.15
C LYS A 375 1.01 -9.44 -28.87
N ALA A 376 0.32 -9.67 -29.96
CA ALA A 376 0.46 -10.88 -30.78
C ALA A 376 1.92 -11.20 -31.12
N PHE A 377 2.28 -12.47 -31.18
CA PHE A 377 3.60 -12.95 -31.59
C PHE A 377 3.49 -14.23 -32.41
N THR A 378 4.59 -14.59 -33.08
CA THR A 378 4.70 -15.85 -33.84
C THR A 378 5.65 -16.78 -33.09
N ARG A 379 5.25 -18.02 -32.88
CA ARG A 379 6.06 -19.08 -32.27
C ARG A 379 7.17 -19.53 -33.21
N SER A 380 8.12 -20.26 -32.70
CA SER A 380 9.23 -20.83 -33.49
C SER A 380 8.74 -21.84 -34.56
N ASP A 381 7.59 -22.48 -34.35
CA ASP A 381 6.95 -23.39 -35.32
C ASP A 381 6.13 -22.67 -36.40
N GLY A 382 6.14 -21.32 -36.42
CA GLY A 382 5.39 -20.50 -37.38
C GLY A 382 3.92 -20.25 -36.99
N SER A 383 3.40 -20.88 -35.94
CA SER A 383 2.04 -20.63 -35.47
C SER A 383 1.94 -19.27 -34.78
N LYS A 384 0.78 -18.62 -34.88
CA LYS A 384 0.55 -17.29 -34.30
C LYS A 384 -0.25 -17.41 -33.01
N VAL A 385 0.13 -16.59 -32.02
CA VAL A 385 -0.66 -16.30 -30.82
C VAL A 385 -1.23 -14.89 -31.00
N THR A 386 -2.53 -14.80 -30.93
CA THR A 386 -3.26 -13.54 -31.14
C THR A 386 -3.27 -12.67 -29.88
N ALA A 387 -3.55 -11.38 -30.04
CA ALA A 387 -3.74 -10.48 -28.90
C ALA A 387 -4.91 -10.89 -28.02
N GLU A 388 -5.99 -11.43 -28.61
CA GLU A 388 -7.17 -11.88 -27.84
C GLU A 388 -6.86 -13.12 -27.00
N GLU A 389 -6.07 -14.07 -27.49
CA GLU A 389 -5.62 -15.23 -26.69
C GLU A 389 -4.75 -14.76 -25.52
N LEU A 390 -3.82 -13.83 -25.78
CA LEU A 390 -2.96 -13.24 -24.75
C LEU A 390 -3.77 -12.47 -23.70
N LYS A 391 -4.79 -11.72 -24.11
CA LYS A 391 -5.64 -10.96 -23.20
C LYS A 391 -6.30 -11.86 -22.16
N LYS A 392 -6.73 -13.06 -22.56
CA LYS A 392 -7.40 -14.03 -21.66
C LYS A 392 -6.49 -14.52 -20.52
N VAL A 393 -5.20 -14.53 -20.72
CA VAL A 393 -4.22 -15.01 -19.72
C VAL A 393 -3.50 -13.87 -19.00
N LEU A 394 -3.20 -12.75 -19.70
CA LEU A 394 -2.41 -11.65 -19.13
C LEU A 394 -3.19 -10.68 -18.25
N ILE A 395 -4.52 -10.60 -18.47
CA ILE A 395 -5.35 -9.55 -17.90
C ILE A 395 -6.45 -10.15 -17.05
N GLY A 396 -6.62 -9.62 -15.84
CA GLY A 396 -7.69 -9.98 -14.91
C GLY A 396 -8.54 -8.78 -14.50
N PRO A 397 -9.70 -9.02 -13.85
CA PRO A 397 -10.50 -7.94 -13.26
C PRO A 397 -9.69 -7.15 -12.24
N GLY A 398 -9.84 -5.82 -12.21
CA GLY A 398 -9.12 -4.95 -11.28
C GLY A 398 -9.35 -3.47 -11.56
N ASP A 399 -8.50 -2.64 -10.96
CA ASP A 399 -8.58 -1.18 -11.00
C ASP A 399 -7.57 -0.51 -11.97
N GLY A 400 -6.95 -1.30 -12.84
CA GLY A 400 -5.89 -0.86 -13.76
C GLY A 400 -4.47 -1.19 -13.31
N ILE A 401 -4.23 -1.39 -12.02
CA ILE A 401 -2.92 -1.67 -11.39
C ILE A 401 -2.97 -2.94 -10.55
N VAL A 402 -4.00 -3.06 -9.72
CA VAL A 402 -4.20 -4.17 -8.78
C VAL A 402 -5.35 -5.03 -9.26
N THR A 403 -5.13 -6.33 -9.39
CA THR A 403 -6.20 -7.27 -9.68
C THR A 403 -7.08 -7.48 -8.46
N ARG A 404 -8.37 -7.79 -8.67
CA ARG A 404 -9.28 -8.18 -7.59
C ARG A 404 -8.69 -9.32 -6.76
N ARG A 405 -8.09 -10.32 -7.41
CA ARG A 405 -7.44 -11.46 -6.75
C ARG A 405 -6.36 -11.00 -5.75
N SER A 406 -5.43 -10.13 -6.19
CA SER A 406 -4.40 -9.59 -5.30
C SER A 406 -4.97 -8.74 -4.17
N PHE A 407 -5.99 -7.95 -4.48
CA PHE A 407 -6.67 -7.12 -3.46
C PHE A 407 -7.34 -7.99 -2.39
N GLU A 408 -8.06 -9.04 -2.76
CA GLU A 408 -8.69 -9.97 -1.84
C GLU A 408 -7.70 -10.96 -1.20
N ALA A 409 -6.48 -11.07 -1.72
CA ALA A 409 -5.46 -12.08 -1.39
C ALA A 409 -6.06 -13.50 -1.43
N SER A 410 -6.87 -13.77 -2.45
CA SER A 410 -7.57 -15.04 -2.64
C SER A 410 -6.80 -15.90 -3.63
N THR A 411 -5.88 -16.73 -3.15
CA THR A 411 -5.28 -17.79 -3.97
C THR A 411 -6.24 -18.99 -4.07
N GLU A 412 -6.23 -19.69 -5.21
CA GLU A 412 -7.07 -20.87 -5.40
C GLU A 412 -6.79 -22.00 -4.40
N SER A 413 -5.59 -22.02 -3.81
CA SER A 413 -5.16 -23.03 -2.84
C SER A 413 -5.55 -22.73 -1.40
N GLU A 414 -5.87 -21.46 -1.09
CA GLU A 414 -6.20 -21.04 0.27
C GLU A 414 -7.57 -20.37 0.28
N LYS A 415 -8.55 -21.07 0.85
CA LYS A 415 -9.93 -20.56 1.06
C LYS A 415 -9.98 -19.34 2.02
N ALA A 416 -8.85 -18.90 2.47
CA ALA A 416 -8.66 -17.86 3.47
C ALA A 416 -7.93 -16.67 2.85
N GLY A 417 -8.60 -15.81 2.12
CA GLY A 417 -8.05 -14.54 1.64
C GLY A 417 -7.66 -13.58 2.77
N VAL A 418 -7.25 -12.37 2.42
CA VAL A 418 -6.86 -11.34 3.41
C VAL A 418 -7.89 -11.12 4.52
N ARG A 419 -9.17 -11.36 4.24
CA ARG A 419 -10.25 -11.33 5.24
C ARG A 419 -10.02 -12.25 6.42
N SER A 420 -9.53 -13.47 6.18
CA SER A 420 -9.23 -14.40 7.29
C SER A 420 -7.95 -14.03 8.00
N ILE A 421 -7.01 -13.36 7.32
CA ILE A 421 -5.76 -12.90 7.89
C ILE A 421 -6.02 -11.70 8.81
N VAL A 422 -6.80 -10.72 8.36
CA VAL A 422 -7.07 -9.49 9.13
C VAL A 422 -8.46 -9.45 9.78
N GLY A 423 -9.34 -10.42 9.48
CA GLY A 423 -10.70 -10.44 10.02
C GLY A 423 -11.55 -9.30 9.49
N SER A 424 -11.52 -9.06 8.15
CA SER A 424 -12.26 -7.95 7.54
C SER A 424 -13.72 -7.91 7.95
N THR A 425 -14.19 -6.72 8.33
CA THR A 425 -15.58 -6.48 8.72
C THR A 425 -16.48 -6.25 7.50
N SER A 426 -15.97 -5.64 6.42
CA SER A 426 -16.71 -5.49 5.17
C SER A 426 -15.79 -5.20 3.99
N ASP A 427 -16.28 -5.53 2.78
CA ASP A 427 -15.65 -5.16 1.52
C ASP A 427 -16.61 -4.33 0.69
N LYS A 428 -16.07 -3.37 -0.05
CA LYS A 428 -16.80 -2.55 -1.00
C LYS A 428 -16.03 -2.47 -2.30
N PHE A 429 -16.68 -2.78 -3.41
CA PHE A 429 -16.16 -2.52 -4.74
C PHE A 429 -16.89 -1.33 -5.36
N ILE A 430 -16.11 -0.37 -5.82
CA ILE A 430 -16.61 0.84 -6.47
C ILE A 430 -15.86 0.98 -7.81
N CYS A 431 -16.61 1.17 -8.89
CA CYS A 431 -16.00 1.26 -10.22
C CYS A 431 -15.16 2.54 -10.35
N GLU A 432 -13.83 2.39 -10.29
CA GLU A 432 -12.89 3.49 -10.45
C GLU A 432 -11.49 2.99 -10.83
N GLU A 433 -10.65 3.83 -11.36
CA GLU A 433 -9.23 3.56 -11.61
C GLU A 433 -8.43 3.71 -10.30
N HIS A 434 -7.38 2.91 -10.14
CA HIS A 434 -6.53 2.85 -8.96
C HIS A 434 -6.12 4.23 -8.41
N ASN A 435 -5.56 5.07 -9.29
CA ASN A 435 -5.04 6.39 -8.90
C ASN A 435 -6.14 7.42 -8.60
N LYS A 436 -7.40 7.10 -8.91
CA LYS A 436 -8.55 7.97 -8.67
C LYS A 436 -9.43 7.50 -7.50
N LEU A 437 -9.15 6.34 -6.92
CA LEU A 437 -9.94 5.79 -5.82
C LEU A 437 -10.10 6.78 -4.68
N ALA A 438 -9.02 7.42 -4.23
CA ALA A 438 -9.08 8.42 -3.15
C ALA A 438 -9.86 9.68 -3.54
N ALA A 439 -9.86 10.06 -4.82
CA ALA A 439 -10.59 11.23 -5.33
C ALA A 439 -12.08 10.95 -5.59
N ASN A 440 -12.51 9.68 -5.65
CA ASN A 440 -13.88 9.29 -5.95
C ASN A 440 -14.83 9.63 -4.79
N ALA A 441 -15.88 10.42 -5.07
CA ALA A 441 -16.83 10.89 -4.06
C ALA A 441 -17.56 9.73 -3.33
N LYS A 442 -17.92 8.64 -4.05
CA LYS A 442 -18.59 7.48 -3.45
C LYS A 442 -17.66 6.72 -2.50
N VAL A 443 -16.38 6.62 -2.84
CA VAL A 443 -15.33 6.06 -1.97
C VAL A 443 -15.19 6.91 -0.72
N GLN A 444 -15.10 8.24 -0.87
CA GLN A 444 -14.99 9.18 0.25
C GLN A 444 -16.19 9.08 1.19
N ASP A 445 -17.42 9.07 0.65
CA ASP A 445 -18.64 8.98 1.45
C ASP A 445 -18.73 7.65 2.22
N TYR A 446 -18.34 6.55 1.58
CA TYR A 446 -18.28 5.24 2.23
C TYR A 446 -17.27 5.22 3.39
N ILE A 447 -16.06 5.75 3.17
CA ILE A 447 -15.02 5.86 4.21
C ILE A 447 -15.49 6.77 5.36
N ILE A 448 -16.09 7.92 5.06
CA ILE A 448 -16.67 8.81 6.07
C ILE A 448 -17.73 8.09 6.91
N GLY A 449 -18.56 7.26 6.27
CA GLY A 449 -19.53 6.42 6.97
C GLY A 449 -18.89 5.46 7.97
N ILE A 450 -17.81 4.76 7.58
CA ILE A 450 -17.03 3.86 8.45
C ILE A 450 -16.46 4.63 9.65
N LEU A 451 -15.77 5.74 9.37
CA LEU A 451 -15.08 6.54 10.38
C LEU A 451 -16.05 7.15 11.40
N ASN A 452 -17.27 7.50 10.98
CA ASN A 452 -18.33 8.06 11.83
C ASN A 452 -19.17 7.00 12.55
N GLY A 453 -18.78 5.71 12.51
CA GLY A 453 -19.51 4.64 13.19
C GLY A 453 -20.91 4.37 12.64
N LYS A 454 -21.25 4.92 11.47
CA LYS A 454 -22.46 4.55 10.72
C LYS A 454 -22.19 3.22 10.08
N GLY A 455 -22.41 2.12 10.83
CA GLY A 455 -22.22 0.77 10.36
C GLY A 455 -22.90 0.61 9.00
N THR A 456 -22.13 0.15 8.02
CA THR A 456 -22.66 -0.26 6.72
C THR A 456 -23.57 -1.46 6.95
N SER A 457 -24.89 -1.24 7.00
CA SER A 457 -25.83 -2.35 7.04
C SER A 457 -25.59 -3.19 5.78
N ALA A 458 -25.45 -4.49 5.94
CA ALA A 458 -25.19 -5.47 4.88
C ALA A 458 -26.30 -5.54 3.78
N LYS A 459 -27.09 -4.48 3.58
CA LYS A 459 -28.20 -4.41 2.64
C LYS A 459 -27.89 -3.73 1.29
N ASP A 460 -26.72 -3.11 1.12
CA ASP A 460 -26.38 -2.42 -0.15
C ASP A 460 -25.55 -3.25 -1.13
N SER A 461 -25.59 -4.57 -1.06
CA SER A 461 -24.84 -5.46 -1.95
C SER A 461 -25.54 -5.78 -3.30
N THR A 462 -26.62 -5.06 -3.66
CA THR A 462 -27.33 -5.27 -4.93
C THR A 462 -27.70 -3.97 -5.62
N GLU A 463 -26.72 -3.25 -6.13
CA GLU A 463 -26.92 -2.42 -7.33
C GLU A 463 -25.96 -2.91 -8.42
N LYS A 464 -26.56 -3.56 -9.40
CA LYS A 464 -25.95 -4.02 -10.66
C LYS A 464 -25.64 -2.84 -11.55
#